data_9a1d50fc9f65a0a628f355942c461c6d
#
_entry.id   9a1d50fc9f65a0a628f355942c461c6d
#
_cell.length_a   1.000
_cell.length_b   1.000
_cell.length_c   1.000
_cell.angle_alpha   90.00
_cell.angle_beta   90.00
_cell.angle_gamma   90.00
#
_symmetry.space_group_name_H-M   'P 1'
#
loop_
_entity.id
_entity.type
_entity.pdbx_description
1 polymer ?
#
loop_
_entity_poly.entity_id
_entity_poly.type
_entity_poly.pdbx_seq_one_letter_code
_entity_poly.pdbx_strand_id
1 'polypeptide(L)'
;TVEQTFINENGKKETKSYVVNKDEGPRAGTSVEALAGLRPVFAADGSVTAGNSSQMSDGAAFVLIMSEEMVKELNLEPIARMVSYAASGVEPRIMGIGPVTAIPKALKQAGLKQDQIDLIELNEAFAAQSLAVVRELDLNPDIVNVNGGAIALGHPLGCTGAKLSVQLFDEMRLRNSKYGIVSMCVGTGQGAAGIFEFLK
;
A
#
# COMPACT_ATOMS: atom_id res chain seq x y z
N THR A 1 -24.15 14.80 3.32
CA THR A 1 -25.36 14.23 2.71
C THR A 1 -25.07 13.81 1.30
N VAL A 2 -25.43 12.60 0.93
CA VAL A 2 -25.27 12.03 -0.41
C VAL A 2 -26.64 11.68 -0.97
N GLU A 3 -26.84 11.89 -2.26
CA GLU A 3 -28.00 11.45 -2.98
C GLU A 3 -27.65 10.25 -3.85
N GLN A 4 -28.40 9.17 -3.68
CA GLN A 4 -28.26 7.95 -4.47
C GLN A 4 -29.51 7.68 -5.25
N THR A 5 -29.38 7.58 -6.56
CA THR A 5 -30.48 7.19 -7.45
C THR A 5 -30.40 5.69 -7.74
N PHE A 6 -31.47 4.98 -7.50
CA PHE A 6 -31.59 3.54 -7.77
C PHE A 6 -32.92 3.23 -8.49
N ILE A 7 -33.01 2.04 -9.02
CA ILE A 7 -34.25 1.52 -9.61
C ILE A 7 -34.96 0.69 -8.54
N ASN A 8 -36.18 1.08 -8.17
CA ASN A 8 -36.97 0.37 -7.20
C ASN A 8 -37.56 -0.94 -7.76
N GLU A 9 -38.21 -1.73 -6.90
CA GLU A 9 -38.84 -3.01 -7.26
C GLU A 9 -39.91 -2.89 -8.38
N ASN A 10 -40.46 -1.70 -8.60
CA ASN A 10 -41.42 -1.40 -9.64
C ASN A 10 -40.79 -0.87 -10.93
N GLY A 11 -39.45 -0.89 -11.06
CA GLY A 11 -38.70 -0.40 -12.21
C GLY A 11 -38.62 1.12 -12.33
N LYS A 12 -39.04 1.87 -11.33
CA LYS A 12 -38.99 3.34 -11.33
C LYS A 12 -37.70 3.84 -10.67
N LYS A 13 -37.15 4.94 -11.22
CA LYS A 13 -36.04 5.65 -10.59
C LYS A 13 -36.52 6.35 -9.32
N GLU A 14 -35.84 6.08 -8.24
CA GLU A 14 -36.02 6.78 -6.96
C GLU A 14 -34.69 7.36 -6.50
N THR A 15 -34.74 8.53 -5.85
CA THR A 15 -33.57 9.17 -5.23
C THR A 15 -33.74 9.16 -3.73
N LYS A 16 -32.77 8.61 -3.02
CA LYS A 16 -32.70 8.60 -1.57
C LYS A 16 -31.53 9.46 -1.10
N SER A 17 -31.81 10.35 -0.17
CA SER A 17 -30.79 11.18 0.47
C SER A 17 -30.48 10.61 1.86
N TYR A 18 -29.19 10.46 2.18
CA TYR A 18 -28.72 10.01 3.49
C TYR A 18 -27.41 10.68 3.87
N VAL A 19 -27.13 10.72 5.17
CA VAL A 19 -25.89 11.29 5.70
C VAL A 19 -24.85 10.19 5.82
N VAL A 20 -23.72 10.35 5.14
CA VAL A 20 -22.54 9.51 5.32
C VAL A 20 -21.67 10.13 6.40
N ASN A 21 -21.67 9.53 7.58
CA ASN A 21 -20.94 9.98 8.78
C ASN A 21 -20.18 8.84 9.46
N LYS A 22 -20.10 7.69 8.81
CA LYS A 22 -19.42 6.50 9.33
C LYS A 22 -18.67 5.83 8.20
N ASP A 23 -17.45 5.37 8.49
CA ASP A 23 -16.66 4.58 7.56
C ASP A 23 -17.34 3.23 7.27
N GLU A 24 -17.45 2.88 6.00
CA GLU A 24 -18.12 1.65 5.54
C GLU A 24 -17.23 0.40 5.66
N GLY A 25 -15.90 0.58 5.73
CA GLY A 25 -14.92 -0.51 5.74
C GLY A 25 -14.92 -1.35 7.01
N PRO A 26 -14.84 -0.75 8.20
CA PRO A 26 -14.67 -1.47 9.46
C PRO A 26 -15.87 -2.37 9.80
N ARG A 27 -15.59 -3.61 10.20
CA ARG A 27 -16.60 -4.61 10.64
C ARG A 27 -16.23 -5.13 12.02
N ALA A 28 -16.99 -4.76 13.04
CA ALA A 28 -16.73 -5.10 14.44
C ALA A 28 -16.75 -6.62 14.72
N GLY A 29 -17.47 -7.41 13.91
CA GLY A 29 -17.59 -8.87 14.06
C GLY A 29 -16.55 -9.67 13.26
N THR A 30 -15.45 -9.06 12.85
CA THR A 30 -14.40 -9.77 12.11
C THR A 30 -13.67 -10.78 13.00
N SER A 31 -13.66 -12.04 12.58
CA SER A 31 -12.93 -13.14 13.21
C SER A 31 -12.40 -14.11 12.15
N VAL A 32 -11.53 -15.02 12.53
CA VAL A 32 -11.01 -16.05 11.62
C VAL A 32 -12.14 -16.90 11.07
N GLU A 33 -13.12 -17.26 11.92
CA GLU A 33 -14.30 -18.07 11.55
C GLU A 33 -15.21 -17.31 10.58
N ALA A 34 -15.44 -16.02 10.83
CA ALA A 34 -16.21 -15.17 9.93
C ALA A 34 -15.54 -15.03 8.55
N LEU A 35 -14.23 -14.86 8.51
CA LEU A 35 -13.45 -14.79 7.27
C LEU A 35 -13.44 -16.14 6.53
N ALA A 36 -13.35 -17.26 7.25
CA ALA A 36 -13.38 -18.60 6.65
C ALA A 36 -14.70 -18.93 5.96
N GLY A 37 -15.82 -18.29 6.35
CA GLY A 37 -17.11 -18.42 5.71
C GLY A 37 -17.28 -17.65 4.39
N LEU A 38 -16.30 -16.82 4.01
CA LEU A 38 -16.38 -16.01 2.79
C LEU A 38 -16.04 -16.84 1.55
N ARG A 39 -16.76 -16.57 0.45
CA ARG A 39 -16.51 -17.27 -0.82
C ARG A 39 -15.24 -16.73 -1.51
N PRO A 40 -14.42 -17.62 -2.09
CA PRO A 40 -13.33 -17.21 -2.96
C PRO A 40 -13.82 -16.40 -4.16
N VAL A 41 -13.03 -15.41 -4.59
CA VAL A 41 -13.44 -14.47 -5.65
C VAL A 41 -12.92 -14.87 -7.03
N PHE A 42 -11.73 -15.47 -7.12
CA PHE A 42 -11.06 -15.72 -8.39
C PHE A 42 -11.05 -17.20 -8.84
N ALA A 43 -11.05 -18.13 -7.91
CA ALA A 43 -11.03 -19.55 -8.18
C ALA A 43 -11.91 -20.27 -7.16
N ALA A 44 -12.61 -21.34 -7.57
CA ALA A 44 -13.52 -22.08 -6.69
C ALA A 44 -12.83 -22.59 -5.40
N ASP A 45 -11.59 -23.07 -5.55
CA ASP A 45 -10.74 -23.56 -4.45
C ASP A 45 -9.69 -22.52 -4.01
N GLY A 46 -9.94 -21.23 -4.31
CA GLY A 46 -9.01 -20.15 -4.00
C GLY A 46 -9.07 -19.71 -2.54
N SER A 47 -8.03 -19.02 -2.10
CA SER A 47 -7.92 -18.45 -0.76
C SER A 47 -8.22 -16.95 -0.69
N VAL A 48 -8.35 -16.28 -1.84
CA VAL A 48 -8.61 -14.83 -1.91
C VAL A 48 -10.11 -14.55 -1.84
N THR A 49 -10.50 -13.78 -0.83
CA THR A 49 -11.90 -13.42 -0.56
C THR A 49 -12.02 -11.90 -0.36
N ALA A 50 -13.23 -11.39 -0.27
CA ALA A 50 -13.46 -9.97 0.05
C ALA A 50 -12.91 -9.57 1.43
N GLY A 51 -12.73 -10.52 2.35
CA GLY A 51 -12.23 -10.24 3.71
C GLY A 51 -10.70 -10.16 3.83
N ASN A 52 -9.95 -10.60 2.81
CA ASN A 52 -8.50 -10.58 2.80
C ASN A 52 -7.91 -9.89 1.55
N SER A 53 -8.71 -9.02 0.96
CA SER A 53 -8.36 -8.18 -0.19
C SER A 53 -8.47 -6.71 0.18
N SER A 54 -7.65 -5.86 -0.42
CA SER A 54 -7.79 -4.41 -0.29
C SER A 54 -9.08 -3.93 -0.95
N GLN A 55 -9.62 -2.84 -0.45
CA GLN A 55 -10.72 -2.13 -1.08
C GLN A 55 -10.19 -1.21 -2.18
N MET A 56 -10.84 -1.17 -3.34
CA MET A 56 -10.68 -0.06 -4.27
C MET A 56 -11.29 1.17 -3.64
N SER A 57 -10.44 2.17 -3.38
CA SER A 57 -10.83 3.35 -2.63
C SER A 57 -10.52 4.60 -3.43
N ASP A 58 -11.29 5.65 -3.20
CA ASP A 58 -10.92 6.99 -3.62
C ASP A 58 -9.84 7.51 -2.66
N GLY A 59 -8.91 8.30 -3.19
CA GLY A 59 -7.86 8.89 -2.37
C GLY A 59 -7.00 9.86 -3.14
N ALA A 60 -6.39 10.78 -2.42
CA ALA A 60 -5.42 11.74 -2.95
C ALA A 60 -4.25 11.90 -1.97
N ALA A 61 -3.05 11.95 -2.48
CA ALA A 61 -1.84 12.26 -1.72
C ALA A 61 -0.88 13.04 -2.61
N PHE A 62 -0.14 13.98 -2.03
CA PHE A 62 0.79 14.83 -2.72
C PHE A 62 2.16 14.76 -2.07
N VAL A 63 3.19 14.67 -2.90
CA VAL A 63 4.60 14.77 -2.50
C VAL A 63 5.24 15.84 -3.37
N LEU A 64 5.86 16.82 -2.77
CA LEU A 64 6.65 17.81 -3.49
C LEU A 64 8.06 17.25 -3.69
N ILE A 65 8.45 17.09 -4.94
CA ILE A 65 9.78 16.56 -5.32
C ILE A 65 10.57 17.67 -6.00
N MET A 66 11.82 17.83 -5.60
CA MET A 66 12.73 18.81 -6.19
C MET A 66 14.17 18.34 -6.13
N SER A 67 15.05 18.99 -6.90
CA SER A 67 16.48 18.73 -6.83
C SER A 67 17.10 19.32 -5.56
N GLU A 68 18.27 18.82 -5.16
CA GLU A 68 19.03 19.36 -4.03
C GLU A 68 19.40 20.84 -4.25
N GLU A 69 19.70 21.23 -5.49
CA GLU A 69 19.97 22.63 -5.86
C GLU A 69 18.78 23.53 -5.56
N MET A 70 17.57 23.11 -5.95
CA MET A 70 16.35 23.86 -5.71
C MET A 70 16.01 23.95 -4.22
N VAL A 71 16.23 22.88 -3.45
CA VAL A 71 16.10 22.89 -1.98
C VAL A 71 16.98 23.96 -1.36
N LYS A 72 18.25 24.04 -1.80
CA LYS A 72 19.20 25.05 -1.31
C LYS A 72 18.84 26.47 -1.74
N GLU A 73 18.46 26.66 -3.00
CA GLU A 73 18.05 27.95 -3.56
C GLU A 73 16.85 28.54 -2.83
N LEU A 74 15.84 27.70 -2.54
CA LEU A 74 14.63 28.10 -1.85
C LEU A 74 14.74 28.06 -0.32
N ASN A 75 15.90 27.68 0.22
CA ASN A 75 16.15 27.53 1.65
C ASN A 75 15.05 26.69 2.35
N LEU A 76 14.73 25.52 1.77
CA LEU A 76 13.74 24.61 2.30
C LEU A 76 14.37 23.51 3.15
N GLU A 77 13.58 22.95 4.07
CA GLU A 77 13.96 21.79 4.86
C GLU A 77 13.32 20.53 4.24
N PRO A 78 14.08 19.67 3.54
CA PRO A 78 13.54 18.45 2.96
C PRO A 78 13.27 17.42 4.05
N ILE A 79 12.15 16.69 3.92
CA ILE A 79 11.75 15.63 4.87
C ILE A 79 12.55 14.36 4.63
N ALA A 80 12.69 13.97 3.37
CA ALA A 80 13.35 12.73 2.99
C ALA A 80 14.07 12.88 1.65
N ARG A 81 15.03 11.99 1.41
CA ARG A 81 15.72 11.84 0.14
C ARG A 81 15.39 10.47 -0.46
N MET A 82 15.01 10.42 -1.73
CA MET A 82 14.96 9.17 -2.47
C MET A 82 16.39 8.71 -2.74
N VAL A 83 16.76 7.56 -2.18
CA VAL A 83 18.10 6.96 -2.34
C VAL A 83 18.18 6.13 -3.61
N SER A 84 17.14 5.32 -3.86
CA SER A 84 17.02 4.49 -5.05
C SER A 84 15.58 4.21 -5.40
N TYR A 85 15.37 3.83 -6.66
CA TYR A 85 14.10 3.31 -7.15
C TYR A 85 14.36 2.16 -8.12
N ALA A 86 13.62 1.08 -7.99
CA ALA A 86 13.69 -0.04 -8.90
C ALA A 86 12.29 -0.49 -9.32
N ALA A 87 12.14 -0.71 -10.62
CA ALA A 87 11.05 -1.49 -11.18
C ALA A 87 11.61 -2.83 -11.68
N SER A 88 10.81 -3.89 -11.57
CA SER A 88 11.17 -5.23 -12.05
C SER A 88 9.96 -5.93 -12.64
N GLY A 89 10.20 -6.83 -13.59
CA GLY A 89 9.18 -7.69 -14.18
C GLY A 89 9.11 -9.03 -13.47
N VAL A 90 7.88 -9.57 -13.37
CA VAL A 90 7.58 -10.94 -12.96
C VAL A 90 6.50 -11.50 -13.89
N GLU A 91 6.28 -12.81 -13.87
CA GLU A 91 5.20 -13.41 -14.65
C GLU A 91 3.85 -12.77 -14.29
N PRO A 92 3.04 -12.31 -15.28
CA PRO A 92 1.77 -11.62 -15.04
C PRO A 92 0.79 -12.38 -14.14
N ARG A 93 0.76 -13.72 -14.23
CA ARG A 93 -0.12 -14.57 -13.42
C ARG A 93 0.16 -14.52 -11.92
N ILE A 94 1.39 -14.19 -11.57
CA ILE A 94 1.87 -14.09 -10.18
C ILE A 94 2.35 -12.67 -9.88
N MET A 95 1.73 -11.65 -10.49
CA MET A 95 2.13 -10.26 -10.38
C MET A 95 2.30 -9.78 -8.92
N GLY A 96 1.57 -10.40 -7.99
CA GLY A 96 1.60 -10.05 -6.57
C GLY A 96 2.96 -10.17 -5.91
N ILE A 97 3.85 -11.04 -6.42
CA ILE A 97 5.22 -11.20 -5.91
C ILE A 97 6.22 -10.21 -6.52
N GLY A 98 5.78 -9.23 -7.32
CA GLY A 98 6.65 -8.19 -7.88
C GLY A 98 7.64 -7.55 -6.89
N PRO A 99 7.24 -7.24 -5.65
CA PRO A 99 8.16 -6.73 -4.62
C PRO A 99 9.35 -7.65 -4.31
N VAL A 100 9.21 -8.99 -4.46
CA VAL A 100 10.29 -9.96 -4.22
C VAL A 100 11.50 -9.70 -5.12
N THR A 101 11.28 -9.21 -6.32
CA THR A 101 12.35 -8.86 -7.26
C THR A 101 12.73 -7.37 -7.20
N ALA A 102 11.78 -6.50 -6.89
CA ALA A 102 12.01 -5.06 -6.85
C ALA A 102 12.80 -4.60 -5.61
N ILE A 103 12.48 -5.11 -4.42
CA ILE A 103 13.14 -4.73 -3.16
C ILE A 103 14.64 -5.04 -3.19
N PRO A 104 15.11 -6.28 -3.50
CA PRO A 104 16.53 -6.56 -3.56
C PRO A 104 17.26 -5.73 -4.62
N LYS A 105 16.61 -5.44 -5.74
CA LYS A 105 17.16 -4.58 -6.79
C LYS A 105 17.35 -3.14 -6.30
N ALA A 106 16.37 -2.58 -5.59
CA ALA A 106 16.47 -1.25 -5.01
C ALA A 106 17.55 -1.17 -3.93
N LEU A 107 17.62 -2.18 -3.04
CA LEU A 107 18.67 -2.29 -2.02
C LEU A 107 20.07 -2.32 -2.64
N LYS A 108 20.25 -3.13 -3.69
CA LYS A 108 21.53 -3.20 -4.43
C LYS A 108 21.90 -1.84 -5.04
N GLN A 109 20.95 -1.12 -5.62
CA GLN A 109 21.20 0.22 -6.19
C GLN A 109 21.56 1.24 -5.12
N ALA A 110 20.95 1.13 -3.94
CA ALA A 110 21.25 1.99 -2.79
C ALA A 110 22.58 1.65 -2.09
N GLY A 111 23.17 0.49 -2.36
CA GLY A 111 24.33 -0.01 -1.60
C GLY A 111 23.97 -0.39 -0.17
N LEU A 112 22.71 -0.67 0.12
CA LEU A 112 22.19 -1.00 1.43
C LEU A 112 21.88 -2.50 1.55
N LYS A 113 21.97 -3.00 2.79
CA LYS A 113 21.50 -4.32 3.17
C LYS A 113 20.09 -4.23 3.77
N GLN A 114 19.36 -5.34 3.78
CA GLN A 114 18.00 -5.41 4.32
C GLN A 114 17.93 -5.08 5.81
N ASP A 115 18.92 -5.48 6.58
CA ASP A 115 19.04 -5.23 8.02
C ASP A 115 19.28 -3.75 8.40
N GLN A 116 19.53 -2.90 7.43
CA GLN A 116 19.66 -1.44 7.60
C GLN A 116 18.34 -0.69 7.39
N ILE A 117 17.27 -1.42 7.02
CA ILE A 117 15.94 -0.84 6.80
C ILE A 117 15.14 -0.88 8.09
N ASP A 118 14.67 0.29 8.51
CA ASP A 118 13.94 0.47 9.76
C ASP A 118 12.42 0.27 9.59
N LEU A 119 11.87 0.61 8.41
CA LEU A 119 10.43 0.56 8.14
C LEU A 119 10.15 0.18 6.69
N ILE A 120 9.07 -0.55 6.48
CA ILE A 120 8.61 -0.99 5.16
C ILE A 120 7.11 -0.74 5.03
N GLU A 121 6.72 0.07 4.05
CA GLU A 121 5.35 0.19 3.58
C GLU A 121 5.18 -0.71 2.35
N LEU A 122 4.59 -1.88 2.54
CA LEU A 122 4.29 -2.85 1.51
C LEU A 122 2.80 -2.79 1.18
N ASN A 123 2.44 -2.46 -0.05
CA ASN A 123 1.04 -2.41 -0.44
C ASN A 123 0.38 -3.79 -0.33
N GLU A 124 -0.70 -3.88 0.45
CA GLU A 124 -1.50 -5.09 0.65
C GLU A 124 -2.63 -5.16 -0.38
N ALA A 125 -2.32 -5.45 -1.64
CA ALA A 125 -3.38 -5.73 -2.62
C ALA A 125 -4.22 -6.93 -2.17
N PHE A 126 -3.56 -7.97 -1.66
CA PHE A 126 -4.15 -9.18 -1.06
C PHE A 126 -3.29 -9.65 0.11
N ALA A 127 -3.91 -10.20 1.16
CA ALA A 127 -3.17 -10.76 2.29
C ALA A 127 -2.22 -11.89 1.86
N ALA A 128 -2.68 -12.78 0.97
CA ALA A 128 -1.87 -13.88 0.46
C ALA A 128 -0.63 -13.38 -0.28
N GLN A 129 -0.77 -12.33 -1.09
CA GLN A 129 0.34 -11.70 -1.80
C GLN A 129 1.35 -11.06 -0.84
N SER A 130 0.89 -10.29 0.15
CA SER A 130 1.78 -9.63 1.10
C SER A 130 2.54 -10.63 1.96
N LEU A 131 1.85 -11.68 2.43
CA LEU A 131 2.48 -12.77 3.19
C LEU A 131 3.52 -13.53 2.35
N ALA A 132 3.26 -13.75 1.06
CA ALA A 132 4.22 -14.38 0.16
C ALA A 132 5.50 -13.52 0.05
N VAL A 133 5.37 -12.21 -0.11
CA VAL A 133 6.51 -11.28 -0.17
C VAL A 133 7.30 -11.28 1.15
N VAL A 134 6.60 -11.16 2.28
CA VAL A 134 7.23 -11.14 3.62
C VAL A 134 8.02 -12.43 3.85
N ARG A 135 7.45 -13.59 3.50
CA ARG A 135 8.10 -14.91 3.70
C ARG A 135 9.26 -15.14 2.74
N GLU A 136 9.09 -14.80 1.47
CA GLU A 136 10.11 -15.03 0.43
C GLU A 136 11.37 -14.17 0.65
N LEU A 137 11.19 -12.96 1.17
CA LEU A 137 12.30 -12.05 1.48
C LEU A 137 12.74 -12.12 2.95
N ASP A 138 12.14 -12.97 3.77
CA ASP A 138 12.40 -13.05 5.22
C ASP A 138 12.35 -11.66 5.88
N LEU A 139 11.31 -10.88 5.56
CA LEU A 139 11.13 -9.54 6.13
C LEU A 139 10.68 -9.65 7.60
N ASN A 140 11.23 -8.81 8.45
CA ASN A 140 10.73 -8.68 9.82
C ASN A 140 9.32 -8.08 9.80
N PRO A 141 8.26 -8.82 10.21
CA PRO A 141 6.89 -8.32 10.19
C PRO A 141 6.65 -7.13 11.13
N ASP A 142 7.47 -6.94 12.16
CA ASP A 142 7.30 -5.86 13.14
C ASP A 142 7.63 -4.46 12.56
N ILE A 143 8.30 -4.41 11.40
CA ILE A 143 8.62 -3.17 10.70
C ILE A 143 7.82 -2.99 9.40
N VAL A 144 6.93 -3.94 9.06
CA VAL A 144 6.09 -3.88 7.85
C VAL A 144 4.71 -3.36 8.20
N ASN A 145 4.27 -2.28 7.50
CA ASN A 145 2.92 -1.72 7.64
C ASN A 145 2.51 -1.49 9.10
N VAL A 146 3.36 -0.86 9.86
CA VAL A 146 3.23 -0.71 11.33
C VAL A 146 1.95 0.02 11.79
N ASN A 147 1.31 0.75 10.90
CA ASN A 147 0.02 1.43 11.13
C ASN A 147 -1.14 0.78 10.36
N GLY A 148 -0.96 -0.46 9.90
CA GLY A 148 -1.90 -1.14 9.03
C GLY A 148 -1.69 -0.86 7.54
N GLY A 149 -2.10 -1.78 6.70
CA GLY A 149 -1.96 -1.72 5.25
C GLY A 149 -3.28 -1.52 4.51
N ALA A 150 -3.28 -1.76 3.21
CA ALA A 150 -4.39 -1.47 2.32
C ALA A 150 -5.66 -2.30 2.60
N ILE A 151 -5.55 -3.46 3.25
CA ILE A 151 -6.71 -4.27 3.62
C ILE A 151 -7.58 -3.50 4.64
N ALA A 152 -6.94 -2.80 5.57
CA ALA A 152 -7.62 -1.98 6.57
C ALA A 152 -7.95 -0.56 6.07
N LEU A 153 -7.02 0.06 5.32
CA LEU A 153 -7.04 1.49 4.99
C LEU A 153 -7.51 1.79 3.56
N GLY A 154 -7.62 0.77 2.72
CA GLY A 154 -7.96 0.94 1.30
C GLY A 154 -6.75 1.13 0.38
N HIS A 155 -6.98 0.90 -0.91
CA HIS A 155 -5.98 0.97 -1.98
C HIS A 155 -6.46 1.91 -3.10
N PRO A 156 -6.22 3.21 -2.98
CA PRO A 156 -6.50 4.16 -4.05
C PRO A 156 -5.41 4.04 -5.14
N LEU A 157 -5.63 3.20 -6.15
CA LEU A 157 -4.64 2.66 -7.08
C LEU A 157 -3.58 3.67 -7.55
N GLY A 158 -3.97 4.74 -8.21
CA GLY A 158 -3.04 5.76 -8.71
C GLY A 158 -2.40 6.64 -7.63
N CYS A 159 -2.96 6.66 -6.42
CA CYS A 159 -2.49 7.45 -5.29
C CYS A 159 -1.57 6.66 -4.34
N THR A 160 -1.65 5.33 -4.36
CA THR A 160 -1.04 4.47 -3.32
C THR A 160 0.45 4.73 -3.12
N GLY A 161 1.22 4.93 -4.18
CA GLY A 161 2.67 5.22 -4.05
C GLY A 161 2.95 6.49 -3.24
N ALA A 162 2.23 7.58 -3.53
CA ALA A 162 2.35 8.83 -2.77
C ALA A 162 1.81 8.68 -1.34
N LYS A 163 0.67 7.98 -1.16
CA LYS A 163 0.07 7.71 0.16
C LYS A 163 1.04 6.95 1.06
N LEU A 164 1.63 5.85 0.58
CA LEU A 164 2.58 5.05 1.35
C LEU A 164 3.85 5.84 1.67
N SER A 165 4.31 6.70 0.75
CA SER A 165 5.46 7.56 1.01
C SER A 165 5.20 8.56 2.13
N VAL A 166 4.03 9.22 2.12
CA VAL A 166 3.63 10.16 3.18
C VAL A 166 3.52 9.43 4.53
N GLN A 167 2.89 8.27 4.56
CA GLN A 167 2.76 7.44 5.76
C GLN A 167 4.13 6.99 6.27
N LEU A 168 5.01 6.53 5.39
CA LEU A 168 6.38 6.14 5.72
C LEU A 168 7.15 7.29 6.37
N PHE A 169 7.13 8.49 5.79
CA PHE A 169 7.90 9.63 6.29
C PHE A 169 7.41 10.09 7.67
N ASP A 170 6.10 10.07 7.89
CA ASP A 170 5.53 10.44 9.18
C ASP A 170 5.95 9.46 10.28
N GLU A 171 5.89 8.16 9.98
CA GLU A 171 6.30 7.11 10.91
C GLU A 171 7.82 7.08 11.13
N MET A 172 8.62 7.33 10.10
CA MET A 172 10.07 7.48 10.24
C MET A 172 10.44 8.61 11.19
N ARG A 173 9.71 9.74 11.11
CA ARG A 173 9.88 10.87 12.03
C ARG A 173 9.58 10.47 13.46
N LEU A 174 8.44 9.81 13.70
CA LEU A 174 8.00 9.40 15.03
C LEU A 174 8.95 8.40 15.70
N ARG A 175 9.50 7.47 14.92
CA ARG A 175 10.40 6.42 15.41
C ARG A 175 11.89 6.80 15.34
N ASN A 176 12.20 7.97 14.80
CA ASN A 176 13.59 8.39 14.59
C ASN A 176 14.35 7.42 13.67
N SER A 177 13.66 6.87 12.68
CA SER A 177 14.18 5.93 11.70
C SER A 177 15.02 6.63 10.65
N LYS A 178 15.96 5.88 10.03
CA LYS A 178 16.84 6.43 9.02
C LYS A 178 16.46 6.01 7.60
N TYR A 179 16.23 4.71 7.38
CA TYR A 179 15.91 4.18 6.06
C TYR A 179 14.55 3.48 6.05
N GLY A 180 13.78 3.78 5.01
CA GLY A 180 12.49 3.14 4.80
C GLY A 180 12.29 2.73 3.35
N ILE A 181 11.43 1.74 3.15
CA ILE A 181 11.04 1.22 1.83
C ILE A 181 9.55 1.44 1.61
N VAL A 182 9.19 1.90 0.42
CA VAL A 182 7.84 1.77 -0.14
C VAL A 182 7.90 0.77 -1.27
N SER A 183 7.06 -0.27 -1.23
CA SER A 183 7.01 -1.26 -2.30
C SER A 183 5.59 -1.71 -2.60
N MET A 184 5.36 -2.08 -3.86
CA MET A 184 4.07 -2.54 -4.34
C MET A 184 4.22 -3.47 -5.53
N CYS A 185 3.28 -4.39 -5.67
CA CYS A 185 3.04 -5.08 -6.92
C CYS A 185 2.25 -4.16 -7.87
N VAL A 186 2.50 -4.29 -9.15
CA VAL A 186 1.85 -3.49 -10.19
C VAL A 186 1.26 -4.43 -11.24
N GLY A 187 0.08 -4.12 -11.72
CA GLY A 187 -0.61 -4.89 -12.73
C GLY A 187 0.26 -5.21 -13.95
N THR A 188 -0.08 -6.25 -14.67
CA THR A 188 0.67 -6.77 -15.83
C THR A 188 2.00 -7.46 -15.51
N GLY A 189 2.30 -7.73 -14.24
CA GLY A 189 3.51 -8.47 -13.83
C GLY A 189 4.71 -7.58 -13.52
N GLN A 190 4.51 -6.58 -12.69
CA GLN A 190 5.58 -5.68 -12.28
C GLN A 190 5.65 -5.56 -10.75
N GLY A 191 6.83 -5.22 -10.25
CA GLY A 191 7.07 -4.75 -8.89
C GLY A 191 7.80 -3.42 -8.91
N ALA A 192 7.49 -2.56 -7.94
CA ALA A 192 8.18 -1.30 -7.72
C ALA A 192 8.66 -1.22 -6.27
N ALA A 193 9.85 -0.67 -6.06
CA ALA A 193 10.39 -0.39 -4.74
C ALA A 193 11.19 0.92 -4.75
N GLY A 194 10.88 1.81 -3.81
CA GLY A 194 11.63 3.03 -3.54
C GLY A 194 12.25 2.98 -2.16
N ILE A 195 13.51 3.36 -2.04
CA ILE A 195 14.21 3.50 -0.76
C ILE A 195 14.41 4.97 -0.45
N PHE A 196 14.04 5.34 0.76
CA PHE A 196 14.11 6.70 1.25
C PHE A 196 15.01 6.78 2.49
N GLU A 197 15.77 7.85 2.57
CA GLU A 197 16.48 8.27 3.76
C GLU A 197 15.74 9.44 4.38
N PHE A 198 15.40 9.35 5.65
CA PHE A 198 14.81 10.45 6.40
C PHE A 198 15.90 11.48 6.75
N LEU A 199 15.62 12.73 6.44
CA LEU A 199 16.54 13.85 6.70
C LEU A 199 16.07 14.57 7.96
N LYS A 200 16.89 14.56 8.99
CA LYS A 200 16.60 15.20 10.28
C LYS A 200 16.90 16.68 10.24
#